data_9481df255647d4e62497a8e5451c8cde
#
_entry.id   9481df255647d4e62497a8e5451c8cde
#
_cell.length_a   1.000
_cell.length_b   1.000
_cell.length_c   1.000
_cell.angle_alpha   90.00
_cell.angle_beta   90.00
_cell.angle_gamma   90.00
#
_symmetry.space_group_name_H-M   'P 1'
#
loop_
_entity.id
_entity.type
_entity.pdbx_description
1 polymer ?
#
loop_
_entity_poly.entity_id
_entity_poly.type
_entity_poly.pdbx_seq_one_letter_code
_entity_poly.pdbx_strand_id
1 'polypeptide(L)'
;ATAPIAKLTQILQHGAQLVPVDANYDTAFDLAFEWAQKHESYCRNTGINPILAEGKKTVALEIAEQNDWKVPDHLFVPVGDGCIISGVYKGFFDLLSLKWIDSMPAIHAVQAEGSAAIVDSLAQEGDIQSVSADTIADSISVDQPRDGDKARRAITRSGGKGFMVSDDDILRAQKRLSETTGIFAEPAAAAAYAGFLQATHAGIFKAGDHVVVLLTGSGLKDTASAQKLLKPVEAVKSTLVDVENYLEKLQG
;
A
#
# COMPACT_ATOMS: atom_id res chain seq x y z
N ALA A 1 -4.90 -17.70 -10.29
CA ALA A 1 -4.84 -17.09 -8.95
C ALA A 1 -3.39 -16.80 -8.60
N THR A 2 -2.98 -15.55 -8.69
CA THR A 2 -1.59 -15.08 -8.51
C THR A 2 -1.31 -14.58 -7.08
N ALA A 3 -2.32 -14.59 -6.19
CA ALA A 3 -2.17 -14.10 -4.82
C ALA A 3 -1.07 -14.85 -4.04
N PRO A 4 -0.25 -14.15 -3.23
CA PRO A 4 0.81 -14.76 -2.44
C PRO A 4 0.30 -15.90 -1.55
N ILE A 5 1.03 -17.03 -1.54
CA ILE A 5 0.63 -18.24 -0.82
C ILE A 5 0.38 -18.00 0.68
N ALA A 6 1.14 -17.10 1.30
CA ALA A 6 0.96 -16.76 2.70
C ALA A 6 -0.41 -16.15 3.00
N LYS A 7 -0.97 -15.33 2.08
CA LYS A 7 -2.33 -14.77 2.20
C LYS A 7 -3.39 -15.88 2.11
N LEU A 8 -3.25 -16.78 1.15
CA LEU A 8 -4.18 -17.91 0.97
C LEU A 8 -4.13 -18.87 2.17
N THR A 9 -2.93 -19.17 2.67
CA THR A 9 -2.73 -20.01 3.84
C THR A 9 -3.43 -19.44 5.07
N GLN A 10 -3.32 -18.14 5.30
CA GLN A 10 -3.97 -17.46 6.43
C GLN A 10 -5.49 -17.59 6.36
N ILE A 11 -6.09 -17.38 5.18
CA ILE A 11 -7.54 -17.51 4.97
C ILE A 11 -8.00 -18.94 5.31
N LEU A 12 -7.32 -19.96 4.79
CA LEU A 12 -7.63 -21.35 5.04
C LEU A 12 -7.44 -21.75 6.50
N GLN A 13 -6.38 -21.24 7.16
CA GLN A 13 -6.09 -21.50 8.57
C GLN A 13 -7.20 -21.01 9.50
N HIS A 14 -7.90 -19.94 9.12
CA HIS A 14 -9.06 -19.44 9.86
C HIS A 14 -10.36 -20.20 9.56
N GLY A 15 -10.30 -21.29 8.80
CA GLY A 15 -11.46 -22.15 8.48
C GLY A 15 -12.39 -21.58 7.42
N ALA A 16 -11.99 -20.53 6.70
CA ALA A 16 -12.78 -19.98 5.61
C ALA A 16 -12.74 -20.89 4.37
N GLN A 17 -13.83 -20.92 3.61
CA GLN A 17 -13.86 -21.54 2.29
C GLN A 17 -13.21 -20.61 1.28
N LEU A 18 -12.14 -21.07 0.65
CA LEU A 18 -11.42 -20.32 -0.37
C LEU A 18 -11.81 -20.81 -1.76
N VAL A 19 -12.25 -19.87 -2.61
CA VAL A 19 -12.50 -20.13 -4.04
C VAL A 19 -11.47 -19.36 -4.86
N PRO A 20 -10.37 -19.99 -5.31
CA PRO A 20 -9.40 -19.33 -6.17
C PRO A 20 -9.98 -19.17 -7.57
N VAL A 21 -10.04 -17.92 -8.04
CA VAL A 21 -10.51 -17.56 -9.38
C VAL A 21 -9.30 -17.46 -10.31
N ASP A 22 -9.35 -18.16 -11.45
CA ASP A 22 -8.30 -18.09 -12.49
C ASP A 22 -8.51 -16.86 -13.38
N ALA A 23 -8.32 -15.69 -12.80
CA ALA A 23 -8.45 -14.40 -13.45
C ALA A 23 -7.71 -13.32 -12.63
N ASN A 24 -7.76 -12.06 -13.11
CA ASN A 24 -7.23 -10.90 -12.37
C ASN A 24 -8.13 -10.53 -11.18
N TYR A 25 -7.66 -9.55 -10.40
CA TYR A 25 -8.36 -9.05 -9.21
C TYR A 25 -9.75 -8.52 -9.52
N ASP A 26 -9.90 -7.73 -10.59
CA ASP A 26 -11.17 -7.09 -10.94
C ASP A 26 -12.25 -8.10 -11.28
N THR A 27 -11.91 -9.14 -12.04
CA THR A 27 -12.82 -10.25 -12.33
C THR A 27 -13.24 -10.99 -11.06
N ALA A 28 -12.31 -11.29 -10.18
CA ALA A 28 -12.61 -11.94 -8.90
C ALA A 28 -13.49 -11.07 -8.00
N PHE A 29 -13.28 -9.76 -8.01
CA PHE A 29 -14.08 -8.78 -7.29
C PHE A 29 -15.53 -8.77 -7.78
N ASP A 30 -15.74 -8.70 -9.10
CA ASP A 30 -17.07 -8.64 -9.71
C ASP A 30 -17.84 -9.95 -9.49
N LEU A 31 -17.18 -11.10 -9.65
CA LEU A 31 -17.78 -12.41 -9.36
C LEU A 31 -18.17 -12.56 -7.87
N ALA A 32 -17.34 -12.08 -6.96
CA ALA A 32 -17.65 -12.12 -5.53
C ALA A 32 -18.86 -11.24 -5.19
N PHE A 33 -18.98 -10.08 -5.84
CA PHE A 33 -20.12 -9.19 -5.67
C PHE A 33 -21.41 -9.80 -6.24
N GLU A 34 -21.36 -10.32 -7.47
CA GLU A 34 -22.49 -11.00 -8.12
C GLU A 34 -22.98 -12.20 -7.28
N TRP A 35 -22.02 -13.02 -6.79
CA TRP A 35 -22.36 -14.14 -5.92
C TRP A 35 -23.04 -13.70 -4.64
N ALA A 36 -22.53 -12.64 -3.99
CA ALA A 36 -23.11 -12.11 -2.76
C ALA A 36 -24.53 -11.58 -2.97
N GLN A 37 -24.79 -10.89 -4.09
CA GLN A 37 -26.14 -10.43 -4.45
C GLN A 37 -27.10 -11.60 -4.68
N LYS A 38 -26.68 -12.61 -5.47
CA LYS A 38 -27.51 -13.77 -5.81
C LYS A 38 -27.88 -14.60 -4.58
N HIS A 39 -27.01 -14.69 -3.59
CA HIS A 39 -27.21 -15.50 -2.39
C HIS A 39 -27.54 -14.67 -1.14
N GLU A 40 -27.88 -13.39 -1.31
CA GLU A 40 -28.23 -12.47 -0.20
C GLU A 40 -27.18 -12.46 0.93
N SER A 41 -25.90 -12.64 0.56
CA SER A 41 -24.81 -12.71 1.51
C SER A 41 -24.21 -11.33 1.77
N TYR A 42 -23.67 -11.12 2.98
CA TYR A 42 -23.00 -9.86 3.32
C TYR A 42 -21.69 -9.68 2.54
N CYS A 43 -21.72 -8.80 1.55
CA CYS A 43 -20.55 -8.50 0.73
C CYS A 43 -19.57 -7.61 1.48
N ARG A 44 -18.30 -8.03 1.52
CA ARG A 44 -17.20 -7.30 2.12
C ARG A 44 -16.23 -6.68 1.11
N ASN A 45 -16.64 -6.55 -0.14
CA ASN A 45 -15.84 -5.85 -1.14
C ASN A 45 -15.69 -4.37 -0.76
N THR A 46 -14.44 -3.90 -0.63
CA THR A 46 -14.15 -2.62 -0.01
C THR A 46 -14.67 -1.42 -0.79
N GLY A 47 -14.59 -1.39 -2.09
CA GLY A 47 -15.12 -0.28 -2.91
C GLY A 47 -16.66 -0.19 -2.95
N ILE A 48 -17.39 -1.23 -2.47
CA ILE A 48 -18.85 -1.29 -2.49
C ILE A 48 -19.44 -1.03 -1.10
N ASN A 49 -18.87 -1.65 -0.07
CA ASN A 49 -19.42 -1.59 1.29
C ASN A 49 -18.90 -0.34 2.02
N PRO A 50 -19.77 0.67 2.30
CA PRO A 50 -19.35 1.92 2.92
C PRO A 50 -18.81 1.75 4.34
N ILE A 51 -19.25 0.74 5.09
CA ILE A 51 -18.76 0.48 6.45
C ILE A 51 -17.28 0.13 6.45
N LEU A 52 -16.79 -0.54 5.41
CA LEU A 52 -15.36 -0.87 5.28
C LEU A 52 -14.51 0.38 5.01
N ALA A 53 -15.04 1.35 4.27
CA ALA A 53 -14.39 2.65 4.09
C ALA A 53 -14.36 3.43 5.42
N GLU A 54 -15.46 3.42 6.19
CA GLU A 54 -15.52 4.02 7.52
C GLU A 54 -14.49 3.41 8.50
N GLY A 55 -14.31 2.09 8.47
CA GLY A 55 -13.28 1.42 9.29
C GLY A 55 -11.86 1.90 9.00
N LYS A 56 -11.56 2.35 7.77
CA LYS A 56 -10.24 2.87 7.39
C LYS A 56 -9.92 4.25 7.97
N LYS A 57 -10.90 4.98 8.51
CA LYS A 57 -10.69 6.25 9.21
C LYS A 57 -9.83 6.09 10.47
N THR A 58 -9.85 4.91 11.10
CA THR A 58 -9.09 4.65 12.32
C THR A 58 -7.62 4.95 12.19
N VAL A 59 -7.04 4.76 11.00
CA VAL A 59 -5.65 5.14 10.70
C VAL A 59 -5.39 6.63 10.96
N ALA A 60 -6.27 7.50 10.47
CA ALA A 60 -6.13 8.95 10.68
C ALA A 60 -6.32 9.33 12.15
N LEU A 61 -7.27 8.67 12.84
CA LEU A 61 -7.52 8.89 14.25
C LEU A 61 -6.31 8.49 15.09
N GLU A 62 -5.71 7.33 14.82
CA GLU A 62 -4.50 6.85 15.50
C GLU A 62 -3.28 7.74 15.20
N ILE A 63 -3.09 8.19 13.96
CA ILE A 63 -2.02 9.12 13.63
C ILE A 63 -2.17 10.43 14.43
N ALA A 64 -3.36 11.00 14.49
CA ALA A 64 -3.61 12.23 15.23
C ALA A 64 -3.39 12.04 16.74
N GLU A 65 -3.96 10.98 17.34
CA GLU A 65 -3.85 10.68 18.76
C GLU A 65 -2.38 10.42 19.17
N GLN A 66 -1.67 9.58 18.42
CA GLN A 66 -0.27 9.20 18.72
C GLN A 66 0.72 10.35 18.52
N ASN A 67 0.32 11.39 17.80
CA ASN A 67 1.09 12.64 17.64
C ASN A 67 0.57 13.79 18.52
N ASP A 68 -0.08 13.48 19.63
CA ASP A 68 -0.61 14.50 20.54
C ASP A 68 -1.53 15.51 19.83
N TRP A 69 -2.38 15.03 18.92
CA TRP A 69 -3.30 15.80 18.05
C TRP A 69 -2.61 16.80 17.11
N LYS A 70 -1.29 16.68 16.95
CA LYS A 70 -0.54 17.44 15.94
C LYS A 70 -0.58 16.68 14.62
N VAL A 71 -1.11 17.34 13.60
CA VAL A 71 -1.24 16.77 12.27
C VAL A 71 0.12 16.79 11.56
N PRO A 72 0.53 15.72 10.87
CA PRO A 72 1.72 15.77 10.03
C PRO A 72 1.50 16.75 8.85
N ASP A 73 2.58 17.37 8.36
CA ASP A 73 2.51 18.22 7.17
C ASP A 73 2.23 17.38 5.91
N HIS A 74 2.81 16.17 5.85
CA HIS A 74 2.70 15.27 4.72
C HIS A 74 2.41 13.83 5.16
N LEU A 75 1.51 13.16 4.44
CA LEU A 75 1.20 11.74 4.64
C LEU A 75 1.25 11.00 3.31
N PHE A 76 2.09 9.97 3.21
CA PHE A 76 2.22 9.10 2.03
C PHE A 76 1.40 7.83 2.22
N VAL A 77 0.52 7.54 1.26
CA VAL A 77 -0.41 6.40 1.31
C VAL A 77 -0.24 5.55 0.04
N PRO A 78 -0.03 4.23 0.16
CA PRO A 78 -0.01 3.36 -1.00
C PRO A 78 -1.44 3.14 -1.50
N VAL A 79 -1.65 3.19 -2.81
CA VAL A 79 -2.99 3.25 -3.40
C VAL A 79 -3.18 2.21 -4.51
N GLY A 80 -4.16 1.32 -4.33
CA GLY A 80 -4.75 0.49 -5.38
C GLY A 80 -6.15 1.01 -5.73
N ASP A 81 -7.20 0.41 -5.16
CA ASP A 81 -8.62 0.81 -5.33
C ASP A 81 -8.96 2.24 -4.88
N GLY A 82 -8.09 2.88 -4.09
CA GLY A 82 -8.37 4.19 -3.50
C GLY A 82 -9.11 4.17 -2.16
N CYS A 83 -9.46 3.00 -1.63
CA CYS A 83 -10.26 2.86 -0.42
C CYS A 83 -9.54 3.36 0.84
N ILE A 84 -8.23 3.07 0.99
CA ILE A 84 -7.45 3.47 2.18
C ILE A 84 -7.30 4.99 2.23
N ILE A 85 -6.79 5.60 1.16
CA ILE A 85 -6.55 7.05 1.10
C ILE A 85 -7.85 7.85 1.30
N SER A 86 -8.97 7.34 0.77
CA SER A 86 -10.29 7.94 0.94
C SER A 86 -10.75 7.90 2.41
N GLY A 87 -10.56 6.77 3.09
CA GLY A 87 -10.88 6.62 4.50
C GLY A 87 -9.98 7.47 5.40
N VAL A 88 -8.68 7.51 5.11
CA VAL A 88 -7.72 8.36 5.82
C VAL A 88 -8.09 9.84 5.70
N TYR A 89 -8.36 10.32 4.48
CA TYR A 89 -8.85 11.68 4.26
C TYR A 89 -10.12 11.96 5.07
N LYS A 90 -11.10 11.04 5.02
CA LYS A 90 -12.34 11.19 5.77
C LYS A 90 -12.10 11.27 7.27
N GLY A 91 -11.18 10.49 7.82
CA GLY A 91 -10.83 10.54 9.24
C GLY A 91 -10.28 11.91 9.67
N PHE A 92 -9.32 12.46 8.93
CA PHE A 92 -8.82 13.81 9.19
C PHE A 92 -9.89 14.88 8.96
N PHE A 93 -10.75 14.71 7.95
CA PHE A 93 -11.87 15.63 7.71
C PHE A 93 -12.86 15.63 8.89
N ASP A 94 -13.18 14.48 9.45
CA ASP A 94 -14.05 14.35 10.61
C ASP A 94 -13.42 15.06 11.84
N LEU A 95 -12.12 14.82 12.11
CA LEU A 95 -11.38 15.48 13.20
C LEU A 95 -11.34 17.00 13.05
N LEU A 96 -11.09 17.48 11.81
CA LEU A 96 -11.09 18.92 11.50
C LEU A 96 -12.48 19.54 11.70
N SER A 97 -13.52 18.84 11.24
CA SER A 97 -14.93 19.28 11.43
C SER A 97 -15.34 19.35 12.88
N LEU A 98 -14.83 18.44 13.71
CA LEU A 98 -15.04 18.43 15.16
C LEU A 98 -14.13 19.42 15.92
N LYS A 99 -13.21 20.09 15.22
CA LYS A 99 -12.21 21.01 15.77
C LYS A 99 -11.26 20.35 16.80
N TRP A 100 -10.97 19.07 16.59
CA TRP A 100 -9.95 18.35 17.35
C TRP A 100 -8.55 18.57 16.80
N ILE A 101 -8.47 18.94 15.52
CA ILE A 101 -7.26 19.36 14.84
C ILE A 101 -7.51 20.67 14.10
N ASP A 102 -6.45 21.44 13.84
CA ASP A 102 -6.55 22.77 13.22
C ASP A 102 -6.26 22.77 11.71
N SER A 103 -5.71 21.69 11.18
CA SER A 103 -5.30 21.61 9.77
C SER A 103 -5.49 20.19 9.20
N MET A 104 -5.43 20.09 7.88
CA MET A 104 -5.45 18.85 7.11
C MET A 104 -4.02 18.56 6.62
N PRO A 105 -3.49 17.31 6.78
CA PRO A 105 -2.21 16.95 6.15
C PRO A 105 -2.33 16.96 4.63
N ALA A 106 -1.25 17.27 3.92
CA ALA A 106 -1.16 16.97 2.49
C ALA A 106 -1.07 15.45 2.30
N ILE A 107 -2.12 14.83 1.76
CA ILE A 107 -2.22 13.37 1.62
C ILE A 107 -1.80 12.98 0.19
N HIS A 108 -0.63 12.34 0.09
CA HIS A 108 -0.03 11.94 -1.17
C HIS A 108 -0.40 10.50 -1.50
N ALA A 109 -0.83 10.28 -2.74
CA ALA A 109 -1.04 8.93 -3.27
C ALA A 109 0.24 8.40 -3.88
N VAL A 110 0.58 7.14 -3.59
CA VAL A 110 1.66 6.44 -4.28
C VAL A 110 1.09 5.20 -4.95
N GLN A 111 1.26 5.10 -6.26
CA GLN A 111 0.89 3.93 -7.07
C GLN A 111 2.13 3.34 -7.76
N ALA A 112 2.08 2.03 -8.04
CA ALA A 112 3.05 1.41 -8.93
C ALA A 112 2.82 1.94 -10.36
N GLU A 113 3.88 2.16 -11.13
CA GLU A 113 3.80 2.61 -12.53
C GLU A 113 2.90 1.70 -13.38
N GLY A 114 2.98 0.38 -13.14
CA GLY A 114 2.13 -0.60 -13.83
C GLY A 114 0.67 -0.62 -13.35
N SER A 115 0.24 0.22 -12.39
CA SER A 115 -1.13 0.29 -11.87
C SER A 115 -1.44 1.69 -11.34
N ALA A 116 -1.37 2.72 -12.21
CA ALA A 116 -1.37 4.13 -11.82
C ALA A 116 -2.63 4.92 -12.19
N ALA A 117 -3.76 4.25 -12.45
CA ALA A 117 -5.00 4.86 -12.96
C ALA A 117 -5.45 6.12 -12.20
N ILE A 118 -5.31 6.15 -10.86
CA ILE A 118 -5.71 7.30 -10.05
C ILE A 118 -4.73 8.46 -10.21
N VAL A 119 -3.42 8.19 -10.16
CA VAL A 119 -2.38 9.22 -10.30
C VAL A 119 -2.43 9.83 -11.70
N ASP A 120 -2.58 9.02 -12.74
CA ASP A 120 -2.75 9.51 -14.12
C ASP A 120 -3.96 10.43 -14.26
N SER A 121 -5.05 10.14 -13.55
CA SER A 121 -6.27 10.96 -13.59
C SER A 121 -6.15 12.32 -12.93
N LEU A 122 -5.12 12.59 -12.13
CA LEU A 122 -4.95 13.88 -11.44
C LEU A 122 -4.68 15.05 -12.39
N ALA A 123 -4.10 14.77 -13.56
CA ALA A 123 -3.83 15.76 -14.60
C ALA A 123 -4.93 15.82 -15.67
N GLN A 124 -5.99 15.02 -15.54
CA GLN A 124 -7.04 14.87 -16.54
C GLN A 124 -8.39 15.32 -15.99
N GLU A 125 -9.27 15.81 -16.88
CA GLU A 125 -10.68 15.99 -16.59
C GLU A 125 -11.47 14.73 -17.01
N GLY A 126 -12.58 14.46 -16.34
CA GLY A 126 -13.46 13.34 -16.65
C GLY A 126 -13.24 12.09 -15.79
N ASP A 127 -13.71 10.95 -16.29
CA ASP A 127 -13.68 9.68 -15.59
C ASP A 127 -12.27 9.08 -15.56
N ILE A 128 -11.98 8.36 -14.47
CA ILE A 128 -10.72 7.62 -14.34
C ILE A 128 -10.72 6.46 -15.33
N GLN A 129 -9.71 6.43 -16.19
CA GLN A 129 -9.55 5.37 -17.18
C GLN A 129 -8.96 4.12 -16.50
N SER A 130 -9.49 2.94 -16.85
CA SER A 130 -8.91 1.68 -16.42
C SER A 130 -7.56 1.44 -17.10
N VAL A 131 -6.69 0.71 -16.44
CA VAL A 131 -5.37 0.27 -16.94
C VAL A 131 -5.34 -1.24 -17.01
N SER A 132 -4.30 -1.82 -17.62
CA SER A 132 -3.99 -3.24 -17.45
C SER A 132 -2.91 -3.33 -16.40
N ALA A 133 -3.29 -3.66 -15.17
CA ALA A 133 -2.37 -3.63 -14.04
C ALA A 133 -1.33 -4.75 -14.13
N ASP A 134 -0.05 -4.37 -14.05
CA ASP A 134 1.10 -5.28 -14.01
C ASP A 134 2.14 -4.71 -13.04
N THR A 135 2.19 -5.26 -11.84
CA THR A 135 3.15 -4.88 -10.79
C THR A 135 3.35 -6.00 -9.78
N ILE A 136 4.55 -6.07 -9.19
CA ILE A 136 4.86 -6.96 -8.07
C ILE A 136 4.10 -6.60 -6.78
N ALA A 137 3.58 -5.38 -6.69
CA ALA A 137 2.86 -4.89 -5.52
C ALA A 137 1.40 -5.37 -5.55
N ASP A 138 1.17 -6.68 -5.40
CA ASP A 138 -0.10 -7.39 -5.51
C ASP A 138 -1.29 -6.65 -4.86
N SER A 139 -1.11 -6.12 -3.64
CA SER A 139 -2.21 -5.45 -2.90
C SER A 139 -2.63 -4.09 -3.46
N ILE A 140 -1.89 -3.52 -4.43
CA ILE A 140 -2.21 -2.28 -5.14
C ILE A 140 -2.29 -2.48 -6.66
N SER A 141 -2.29 -3.73 -7.13
CA SER A 141 -2.46 -4.10 -8.53
C SER A 141 -3.95 -4.12 -8.87
N VAL A 142 -4.46 -3.06 -9.50
CA VAL A 142 -5.87 -2.83 -9.77
C VAL A 142 -6.05 -2.23 -11.16
N ASP A 143 -6.90 -2.85 -11.99
CA ASP A 143 -7.21 -2.35 -13.33
C ASP A 143 -8.15 -1.15 -13.26
N GLN A 144 -9.23 -1.28 -12.47
CA GLN A 144 -10.25 -0.24 -12.31
C GLN A 144 -10.48 0.11 -10.84
N PRO A 145 -9.99 1.26 -10.36
CA PRO A 145 -10.12 1.65 -8.96
C PRO A 145 -11.59 1.89 -8.56
N ARG A 146 -12.10 1.10 -7.60
CA ARG A 146 -13.52 1.17 -7.19
C ARG A 146 -13.86 2.43 -6.37
N ASP A 147 -12.89 2.98 -5.64
CA ASP A 147 -13.00 4.25 -4.91
C ASP A 147 -12.15 5.38 -5.53
N GLY A 148 -11.83 5.27 -6.82
CA GLY A 148 -10.93 6.19 -7.53
C GLY A 148 -11.34 7.66 -7.41
N ASP A 149 -12.62 7.99 -7.60
CA ASP A 149 -13.13 9.36 -7.47
C ASP A 149 -13.02 9.91 -6.04
N LYS A 150 -13.21 9.06 -5.03
CA LYS A 150 -13.02 9.46 -3.64
C LYS A 150 -11.53 9.72 -3.36
N ALA A 151 -10.66 8.87 -3.91
CA ALA A 151 -9.21 9.02 -3.79
C ALA A 151 -8.72 10.30 -4.47
N ARG A 152 -9.16 10.57 -5.71
CA ARG A 152 -8.84 11.80 -6.45
C ARG A 152 -9.26 13.05 -5.66
N ARG A 153 -10.47 13.03 -5.07
CA ARG A 153 -10.95 14.12 -4.19
C ARG A 153 -10.13 14.25 -2.91
N ALA A 154 -9.74 13.13 -2.30
CA ALA A 154 -8.90 13.13 -1.11
C ALA A 154 -7.55 13.80 -1.37
N ILE A 155 -6.87 13.42 -2.46
CA ILE A 155 -5.58 13.98 -2.87
C ILE A 155 -5.71 15.48 -3.14
N THR A 156 -6.64 15.87 -4.00
CA THR A 156 -6.79 17.26 -4.43
C THR A 156 -7.23 18.21 -3.31
N ARG A 157 -8.18 17.79 -2.48
CA ARG A 157 -8.70 18.62 -1.38
C ARG A 157 -7.74 18.75 -0.19
N SER A 158 -6.85 17.77 -0.01
CA SER A 158 -5.80 17.84 1.01
C SER A 158 -4.57 18.63 0.55
N GLY A 159 -4.50 19.06 -0.72
CA GLY A 159 -3.29 19.66 -1.30
C GLY A 159 -2.17 18.64 -1.55
N GLY A 160 -2.50 17.35 -1.56
CA GLY A 160 -1.58 16.27 -1.86
C GLY A 160 -1.20 16.17 -3.34
N LYS A 161 -0.32 15.22 -3.64
CA LYS A 161 0.17 14.91 -4.99
C LYS A 161 0.11 13.40 -5.23
N GLY A 162 0.14 13.00 -6.50
CA GLY A 162 0.34 11.62 -6.93
C GLY A 162 1.81 11.37 -7.24
N PHE A 163 2.26 10.16 -6.91
CA PHE A 163 3.58 9.63 -7.23
C PHE A 163 3.44 8.27 -7.87
N MET A 164 4.16 8.06 -8.97
CA MET A 164 4.31 6.75 -9.60
C MET A 164 5.72 6.24 -9.32
N VAL A 165 5.81 4.97 -8.89
CA VAL A 165 7.07 4.33 -8.55
C VAL A 165 7.21 3.01 -9.30
N SER A 166 8.40 2.73 -9.82
CA SER A 166 8.67 1.47 -10.50
C SER A 166 8.74 0.30 -9.51
N ASP A 167 8.54 -0.92 -10.00
CA ASP A 167 8.70 -2.14 -9.21
C ASP A 167 10.11 -2.26 -8.60
N ASP A 168 11.11 -1.81 -9.34
CA ASP A 168 12.49 -1.75 -8.85
C ASP A 168 12.67 -0.75 -7.70
N ASP A 169 12.03 0.43 -7.78
CA ASP A 169 12.06 1.40 -6.69
C ASP A 169 11.33 0.87 -5.44
N ILE A 170 10.22 0.18 -5.63
CA ILE A 170 9.48 -0.49 -4.56
C ILE A 170 10.38 -1.51 -3.85
N LEU A 171 11.05 -2.39 -4.58
CA LEU A 171 11.93 -3.40 -3.99
C LEU A 171 13.14 -2.76 -3.27
N ARG A 172 13.77 -1.76 -3.89
CA ARG A 172 14.86 -1.00 -3.24
C ARG A 172 14.41 -0.30 -1.97
N ALA A 173 13.23 0.31 -2.00
CA ALA A 173 12.62 0.96 -0.84
C ALA A 173 12.31 -0.06 0.26
N GLN A 174 11.74 -1.23 -0.08
CA GLN A 174 11.49 -2.32 0.85
C GLN A 174 12.76 -2.76 1.59
N LYS A 175 13.84 -3.00 0.85
CA LYS A 175 15.13 -3.39 1.42
C LYS A 175 15.69 -2.29 2.32
N ARG A 176 15.75 -1.05 1.83
CA ARG A 176 16.25 0.10 2.58
C ARG A 176 15.47 0.33 3.88
N LEU A 177 14.13 0.24 3.82
CA LEU A 177 13.27 0.37 5.00
C LEU A 177 13.65 -0.68 6.07
N SER A 178 13.80 -1.94 5.66
CA SER A 178 14.18 -3.02 6.57
C SER A 178 15.57 -2.80 7.19
N GLU A 179 16.54 -2.39 6.39
CA GLU A 179 17.93 -2.17 6.84
C GLU A 179 18.06 -0.98 7.80
N THR A 180 17.26 0.08 7.59
CA THR A 180 17.38 1.33 8.36
C THR A 180 16.47 1.42 9.58
N THR A 181 15.33 0.71 9.57
CA THR A 181 14.30 0.82 10.62
C THR A 181 13.96 -0.51 11.29
N GLY A 182 14.38 -1.64 10.73
CA GLY A 182 13.97 -2.97 11.16
C GLY A 182 12.53 -3.35 10.72
N ILE A 183 11.84 -2.51 9.96
CA ILE A 183 10.47 -2.78 9.52
C ILE A 183 10.51 -3.51 8.18
N PHE A 184 10.05 -4.77 8.16
CA PHE A 184 9.88 -5.55 6.95
C PHE A 184 8.44 -5.39 6.42
N ALA A 185 8.27 -4.53 5.41
CA ALA A 185 6.99 -4.23 4.78
C ALA A 185 6.77 -5.08 3.50
N GLU A 186 5.51 -5.35 3.14
CA GLU A 186 5.17 -5.93 1.82
C GLU A 186 5.42 -4.91 0.69
N PRO A 187 5.56 -5.33 -0.60
CA PRO A 187 5.82 -4.42 -1.71
C PRO A 187 4.81 -3.28 -1.81
N ALA A 188 3.52 -3.57 -1.66
CA ALA A 188 2.47 -2.54 -1.68
C ALA A 188 2.67 -1.48 -0.58
N ALA A 189 3.07 -1.88 0.62
CA ALA A 189 3.37 -0.94 1.70
C ALA A 189 4.67 -0.16 1.45
N ALA A 190 5.70 -0.84 0.91
CA ALA A 190 6.97 -0.22 0.55
C ALA A 190 6.84 0.82 -0.57
N ALA A 191 5.81 0.72 -1.43
CA ALA A 191 5.52 1.73 -2.43
C ALA A 191 5.33 3.13 -1.81
N ALA A 192 4.66 3.25 -0.66
CA ALA A 192 4.51 4.53 0.03
C ALA A 192 5.87 5.13 0.42
N TYR A 193 6.80 4.30 0.89
CA TYR A 193 8.15 4.74 1.22
C TYR A 193 8.97 5.08 -0.04
N ALA A 194 8.79 4.37 -1.15
CA ALA A 194 9.41 4.72 -2.43
C ALA A 194 8.94 6.12 -2.91
N GLY A 195 7.63 6.41 -2.83
CA GLY A 195 7.09 7.72 -3.14
C GLY A 195 7.62 8.84 -2.22
N PHE A 196 7.78 8.57 -0.93
CA PHE A 196 8.44 9.48 0.00
C PHE A 196 9.90 9.76 -0.41
N LEU A 197 10.66 8.75 -0.79
CA LEU A 197 12.04 8.93 -1.28
C LEU A 197 12.07 9.75 -2.56
N GLN A 198 11.17 9.49 -3.50
CA GLN A 198 11.03 10.28 -4.72
C GLN A 198 10.70 11.75 -4.43
N ALA A 199 9.77 12.01 -3.49
CA ALA A 199 9.41 13.34 -3.04
C ALA A 199 10.58 14.07 -2.37
N THR A 200 11.38 13.34 -1.58
CA THR A 200 12.61 13.88 -0.95
C THR A 200 13.63 14.32 -2.01
N HIS A 201 13.87 13.48 -3.01
CA HIS A 201 14.79 13.82 -4.10
C HIS A 201 14.29 15.02 -4.94
N ALA A 202 12.97 15.16 -5.07
CA ALA A 202 12.35 16.29 -5.76
C ALA A 202 12.31 17.58 -4.93
N GLY A 203 12.80 17.59 -3.69
CA GLY A 203 12.85 18.77 -2.83
C GLY A 203 11.47 19.31 -2.42
N ILE A 204 10.48 18.46 -2.24
CA ILE A 204 9.10 18.86 -1.93
C ILE A 204 8.98 19.39 -0.49
N PHE A 205 9.80 18.87 0.42
CA PHE A 205 9.73 19.18 1.84
C PHE A 205 10.48 20.44 2.22
N LYS A 206 9.98 21.13 3.24
CA LYS A 206 10.67 22.23 3.92
C LYS A 206 11.43 21.69 5.13
N ALA A 207 12.40 22.44 5.59
CA ALA A 207 13.09 22.11 6.83
C ALA A 207 12.11 22.15 8.01
N GLY A 208 12.02 21.04 8.76
CA GLY A 208 11.10 20.89 9.90
C GLY A 208 9.75 20.27 9.57
N ASP A 209 9.42 19.99 8.30
CA ASP A 209 8.19 19.29 7.96
C ASP A 209 8.14 17.91 8.63
N HIS A 210 7.00 17.62 9.23
CA HIS A 210 6.68 16.33 9.82
C HIS A 210 6.02 15.43 8.74
N VAL A 211 6.67 14.32 8.42
CA VAL A 211 6.23 13.40 7.37
C VAL A 211 5.86 12.04 7.98
N VAL A 212 4.69 11.53 7.65
CA VAL A 212 4.26 10.18 7.99
C VAL A 212 4.16 9.34 6.72
N VAL A 213 4.69 8.12 6.76
CA VAL A 213 4.58 7.12 5.69
C VAL A 213 3.75 5.95 6.20
N LEU A 214 2.62 5.69 5.56
CA LEU A 214 1.72 4.62 5.95
C LEU A 214 2.18 3.27 5.41
N LEU A 215 2.61 2.38 6.29
CA LEU A 215 3.01 1.01 5.95
C LEU A 215 1.85 0.05 6.25
N THR A 216 1.16 -0.38 5.20
CA THR A 216 -0.14 -1.06 5.30
C THR A 216 -0.06 -2.57 5.51
N GLY A 217 1.09 -3.20 5.27
CA GLY A 217 1.21 -4.64 5.36
C GLY A 217 2.62 -5.16 5.64
N SER A 218 2.69 -6.29 6.33
CA SER A 218 3.95 -6.99 6.65
C SER A 218 4.52 -7.72 5.45
N GLY A 219 5.85 -7.68 5.28
CA GLY A 219 6.59 -8.43 4.27
C GLY A 219 6.47 -9.95 4.39
N LEU A 220 6.08 -10.46 5.55
CA LEU A 220 5.80 -11.89 5.73
C LEU A 220 4.61 -12.39 4.91
N LYS A 221 3.78 -11.49 4.39
CA LYS A 221 2.69 -11.85 3.48
C LYS A 221 3.17 -12.14 2.06
N ASP A 222 4.36 -11.64 1.67
CA ASP A 222 4.95 -11.83 0.35
C ASP A 222 6.48 -11.86 0.43
N THR A 223 7.01 -12.95 0.93
CA THR A 223 8.47 -13.16 1.01
C THR A 223 9.10 -13.44 -0.35
N ALA A 224 8.31 -13.92 -1.32
CA ALA A 224 8.81 -14.23 -2.67
C ALA A 224 9.26 -12.97 -3.41
N SER A 225 8.52 -11.88 -3.31
CA SER A 225 8.92 -10.59 -3.89
C SER A 225 10.20 -10.04 -3.25
N ALA A 226 10.34 -10.15 -1.92
CA ALA A 226 11.54 -9.71 -1.23
C ALA A 226 12.81 -10.49 -1.66
N GLN A 227 12.66 -11.79 -1.97
CA GLN A 227 13.77 -12.64 -2.40
C GLN A 227 14.38 -12.21 -3.74
N LYS A 228 13.65 -11.47 -4.60
CA LYS A 228 14.14 -11.01 -5.92
C LYS A 228 15.40 -10.16 -5.84
N LEU A 229 15.60 -9.41 -4.75
CA LEU A 229 16.80 -8.58 -4.52
C LEU A 229 17.85 -9.24 -3.64
N LEU A 230 17.59 -10.42 -3.10
CA LEU A 230 18.52 -11.11 -2.23
C LEU A 230 19.39 -12.08 -3.02
N LYS A 231 20.66 -12.16 -2.66
CA LYS A 231 21.52 -13.21 -3.20
C LYS A 231 21.09 -14.57 -2.62
N PRO A 232 21.11 -15.64 -3.43
CA PRO A 232 20.89 -16.99 -2.91
C PRO A 232 21.84 -17.31 -1.77
N VAL A 233 21.32 -17.92 -0.71
CA VAL A 233 22.12 -18.37 0.44
C VAL A 233 22.42 -19.86 0.24
N GLU A 234 23.70 -20.20 0.19
CA GLU A 234 24.18 -21.58 0.10
C GLU A 234 24.49 -22.12 1.49
N ALA A 235 24.14 -23.40 1.72
CA ALA A 235 24.50 -24.05 2.94
C ALA A 235 26.01 -24.37 2.97
N VAL A 236 26.66 -24.04 4.07
CA VAL A 236 28.06 -24.42 4.31
C VAL A 236 28.15 -25.71 5.13
N LYS A 237 29.26 -26.43 5.01
CA LYS A 237 29.50 -27.63 5.84
C LYS A 237 29.61 -27.24 7.32
N SER A 238 29.29 -28.21 8.19
CA SER A 238 29.18 -27.98 9.64
C SER A 238 30.52 -27.94 10.37
N THR A 239 31.56 -27.33 9.77
CA THR A 239 32.84 -27.11 10.43
C THR A 239 33.11 -25.62 10.58
N LEU A 240 33.83 -25.22 11.64
CA LEU A 240 34.17 -23.82 11.89
C LEU A 240 34.97 -23.22 10.72
N VAL A 241 35.91 -23.99 10.17
CA VAL A 241 36.75 -23.57 9.03
C VAL A 241 35.92 -23.28 7.79
N ASP A 242 34.88 -24.10 7.48
CA ASP A 242 34.00 -23.85 6.33
C ASP A 242 33.14 -22.59 6.55
N VAL A 243 32.70 -22.33 7.78
CA VAL A 243 31.97 -21.09 8.14
C VAL A 243 32.86 -19.85 8.00
N GLU A 244 34.08 -19.91 8.52
CA GLU A 244 35.06 -18.81 8.40
C GLU A 244 35.39 -18.50 6.94
N ASN A 245 35.68 -19.50 6.13
CA ASN A 245 35.91 -19.36 4.70
C ASN A 245 34.71 -18.75 3.94
N TYR A 246 33.48 -19.09 4.36
CA TYR A 246 32.27 -18.52 3.76
C TYR A 246 32.09 -17.05 4.13
N LEU A 247 32.33 -16.70 5.39
CA LEU A 247 32.23 -15.31 5.87
C LEU A 247 33.29 -14.40 5.20
N GLU A 248 34.50 -14.90 4.99
CA GLU A 248 35.54 -14.16 4.25
C GLU A 248 35.14 -13.85 2.81
N LYS A 249 34.45 -14.81 2.12
CA LYS A 249 33.90 -14.60 0.77
C LYS A 249 32.77 -13.58 0.71
N LEU A 250 32.03 -13.38 1.80
CA LEU A 250 30.94 -12.38 1.86
C LEU A 250 31.46 -10.95 2.08
N GLN A 251 32.70 -10.79 2.57
CA GLN A 251 33.34 -9.50 2.88
C GLN A 251 34.13 -8.92 1.71
N GLY A 252 34.49 -9.73 0.72
CA GLY A 252 35.23 -9.33 -0.49
C GLY A 252 34.29 -9.11 -1.66
#